data_bdd9f35855ec0522149b4eb7dad5230f
#
_entry.id   bdd9f35855ec0522149b4eb7dad5230f
#
_cell.length_a   1.000
_cell.length_b   1.000
_cell.length_c   1.000
_cell.angle_alpha   90.00
_cell.angle_beta   90.00
_cell.angle_gamma   90.00
#
_symmetry.space_group_name_H-M   'P 1'
#
loop_
_entity.id
_entity.type
_entity.pdbx_description
1 polymer ?
#
loop_
_entity_poly.entity_id
_entity_poly.type
_entity_poly.pdbx_seq_one_letter_code
_entity_poly.pdbx_strand_id
1 'polypeptide(L)'
;MRQIRLVTETFLDQPASNTAISAALLSLTAESKEPETLRLFIPSPVLAFGPQDLRCENFSKAVDYSFKHGFSPVKRLAGGRAAVFHRGTLGFSWTIPDDSPQQNVESRFKLVSKLILESLKALGYSANVGEVPGEYCPGQYSINIGGRYKVMGVGQRIV
;
A
#
# COMPACT_ATOMS: atom_id res chain seq x y z
N MET A 1 12.81 -24.38 -0.20
CA MET A 1 12.76 -23.16 -1.07
C MET A 1 11.46 -22.42 -0.71
N ARG A 2 11.52 -21.12 -0.39
CA ARG A 2 10.30 -20.31 -0.10
C ARG A 2 9.54 -20.11 -1.41
N GLN A 3 8.26 -20.42 -1.44
CA GLN A 3 7.38 -20.23 -2.61
C GLN A 3 6.46 -19.07 -2.32
N ILE A 4 6.33 -18.17 -3.29
CA ILE A 4 5.44 -17.00 -3.22
C ILE A 4 4.53 -17.06 -4.44
N ARG A 5 3.22 -17.01 -4.20
CA ARG A 5 2.25 -16.88 -5.28
C ARG A 5 2.24 -15.43 -5.76
N LEU A 6 2.37 -15.21 -7.06
CA LEU A 6 2.23 -13.90 -7.67
C LEU A 6 0.84 -13.77 -8.31
N VAL A 7 0.14 -12.68 -7.99
CA VAL A 7 -1.16 -12.32 -8.56
C VAL A 7 -1.07 -10.93 -9.18
N THR A 8 -1.41 -10.81 -10.48
CA THR A 8 -1.29 -9.53 -11.23
C THR A 8 -2.62 -9.04 -11.80
N GLU A 9 -3.74 -9.61 -11.34
CA GLU A 9 -5.07 -9.18 -11.80
C GLU A 9 -5.41 -7.76 -11.35
N THR A 10 -5.98 -7.00 -12.27
CA THR A 10 -6.36 -5.60 -12.10
C THR A 10 -7.86 -5.41 -12.36
N PHE A 11 -8.53 -4.66 -11.47
CA PHE A 11 -9.97 -4.40 -11.51
C PHE A 11 -10.20 -2.89 -11.66
N LEU A 12 -10.13 -2.38 -12.89
CA LEU A 12 -10.20 -0.94 -13.17
C LEU A 12 -11.60 -0.33 -12.95
N ASP A 13 -12.65 -1.12 -13.19
CA ASP A 13 -14.04 -0.66 -13.09
C ASP A 13 -14.67 -0.93 -11.70
N GLN A 14 -13.89 -1.49 -10.78
CA GLN A 14 -14.34 -1.84 -9.44
C GLN A 14 -13.36 -1.28 -8.38
N PRO A 15 -13.45 0.01 -8.04
CA PRO A 15 -12.46 0.70 -7.20
C PRO A 15 -12.18 0.02 -5.86
N ALA A 16 -13.19 -0.53 -5.20
CA ALA A 16 -13.06 -1.19 -3.91
C ALA A 16 -12.51 -2.62 -3.99
N SER A 17 -12.56 -3.29 -5.16
CA SER A 17 -12.18 -4.70 -5.30
C SER A 17 -10.72 -4.94 -4.97
N ASN A 18 -9.82 -4.02 -5.33
CA ASN A 18 -8.41 -4.17 -5.00
C ASN A 18 -8.17 -4.24 -3.48
N THR A 19 -8.89 -3.41 -2.70
CA THR A 19 -8.81 -3.44 -1.24
C THR A 19 -9.49 -4.69 -0.67
N ALA A 20 -10.66 -5.06 -1.19
CA ALA A 20 -11.41 -6.24 -0.74
C ALA A 20 -10.63 -7.54 -0.96
N ILE A 21 -10.00 -7.72 -2.12
CA ILE A 21 -9.16 -8.88 -2.43
C ILE A 21 -7.95 -8.94 -1.49
N SER A 22 -7.28 -7.81 -1.26
CA SER A 22 -6.16 -7.77 -0.32
C SER A 22 -6.60 -8.10 1.12
N ALA A 23 -7.82 -7.69 1.53
CA ALA A 23 -8.38 -8.05 2.82
C ALA A 23 -8.69 -9.55 2.92
N ALA A 24 -9.30 -10.12 1.89
CA ALA A 24 -9.62 -11.54 1.82
C ALA A 24 -8.35 -12.40 1.88
N LEU A 25 -7.32 -12.06 1.09
CA LEU A 25 -6.03 -12.75 1.11
C LEU A 25 -5.39 -12.69 2.48
N LEU A 26 -5.44 -11.53 3.15
CA LEU A 26 -4.89 -11.38 4.49
C LEU A 26 -5.58 -12.30 5.49
N SER A 27 -6.92 -12.34 5.50
CA SER A 27 -7.69 -13.19 6.40
C SER A 27 -7.46 -14.68 6.11
N LEU A 28 -7.50 -15.08 4.86
CA LEU A 28 -7.29 -16.48 4.46
C LEU A 28 -5.86 -16.96 4.74
N THR A 29 -4.87 -16.10 4.59
CA THR A 29 -3.48 -16.42 4.94
C THR A 29 -3.33 -16.59 6.45
N ALA A 30 -3.97 -15.75 7.26
CA ALA A 30 -3.97 -15.88 8.72
C ALA A 30 -4.65 -17.18 9.19
N GLU A 31 -5.64 -17.67 8.46
CA GLU A 31 -6.30 -18.96 8.71
C GLU A 31 -5.54 -20.16 8.08
N SER A 32 -4.36 -19.94 7.55
CA SER A 32 -3.55 -20.96 6.83
C SER A 32 -4.27 -21.62 5.64
N LYS A 33 -5.26 -20.93 5.07
CA LYS A 33 -6.02 -21.40 3.90
C LYS A 33 -5.41 -20.96 2.57
N GLU A 34 -4.53 -19.96 2.62
CA GLU A 34 -3.87 -19.41 1.44
C GLU A 34 -2.35 -19.29 1.67
N PRO A 35 -1.54 -19.55 0.64
CA PRO A 35 -0.10 -19.42 0.73
C PRO A 35 0.32 -17.94 0.79
N GLU A 36 1.58 -17.74 1.11
CA GLU A 36 2.22 -16.43 0.92
C GLU A 36 1.95 -15.88 -0.48
N THR A 37 1.41 -14.65 -0.57
CA THR A 37 0.95 -14.08 -1.84
C THR A 37 1.41 -12.64 -1.99
N LEU A 38 2.13 -12.37 -3.07
CA LEU A 38 2.42 -11.02 -3.56
C LEU A 38 1.42 -10.68 -4.66
N ARG A 39 0.68 -9.61 -4.47
CA ARG A 39 -0.24 -9.07 -5.47
C ARG A 39 0.26 -7.74 -5.98
N LEU A 40 0.34 -7.59 -7.32
CA LEU A 40 0.67 -6.36 -8.02
C LEU A 40 -0.52 -5.96 -8.88
N PHE A 41 -0.90 -4.68 -8.88
CA PHE A 41 -2.06 -4.22 -9.65
C PHE A 41 -1.96 -2.74 -10.02
N ILE A 42 -2.59 -2.36 -11.11
CA ILE A 42 -2.82 -0.97 -11.48
C ILE A 42 -4.18 -0.56 -10.92
N PRO A 43 -4.26 0.40 -9.98
CA PRO A 43 -5.54 0.83 -9.43
C PRO A 43 -6.31 1.73 -10.39
N SER A 44 -7.64 1.74 -10.26
CA SER A 44 -8.49 2.82 -10.76
C SER A 44 -8.24 4.11 -9.97
N PRO A 45 -8.76 5.27 -10.42
CA PRO A 45 -8.70 6.49 -9.64
C PRO A 45 -9.43 6.33 -8.30
N VAL A 46 -8.66 6.28 -7.21
CA VAL A 46 -9.15 6.05 -5.84
C VAL A 46 -8.48 7.02 -4.89
N LEU A 47 -9.26 7.61 -4.00
CA LEU A 47 -8.76 8.24 -2.78
C LEU A 47 -8.96 7.25 -1.62
N ALA A 48 -7.86 6.60 -1.22
CA ALA A 48 -7.88 5.59 -0.17
C ALA A 48 -7.66 6.23 1.19
N PHE A 49 -8.74 6.42 1.95
CA PHE A 49 -8.73 7.04 3.27
C PHE A 49 -8.17 6.11 4.34
N GLY A 50 -7.28 6.64 5.16
CA GLY A 50 -6.73 5.95 6.31
C GLY A 50 -7.59 6.09 7.57
N PRO A 51 -7.32 5.30 8.61
CA PRO A 51 -8.09 5.37 9.87
C PRO A 51 -8.06 6.73 10.56
N GLN A 52 -7.01 7.52 10.35
CA GLN A 52 -6.89 8.87 10.89
C GLN A 52 -7.86 9.84 10.21
N ASP A 53 -8.07 9.70 8.90
CA ASP A 53 -8.94 10.58 8.13
C ASP A 53 -10.42 10.37 8.49
N LEU A 54 -10.80 9.12 8.78
CA LEU A 54 -12.19 8.77 9.15
C LEU A 54 -12.68 9.45 10.44
N ARG A 55 -11.77 9.98 11.26
CA ARG A 55 -12.06 10.65 12.53
C ARG A 55 -12.08 12.19 12.39
N CYS A 56 -11.77 12.72 11.22
CA CYS A 56 -11.76 14.15 10.98
C CYS A 56 -13.19 14.70 10.82
N GLU A 57 -13.49 15.84 11.43
CA GLU A 57 -14.82 16.51 11.34
C GLU A 57 -15.26 16.74 9.90
N ASN A 58 -14.34 17.05 9.01
CA ASN A 58 -14.63 17.33 7.60
C ASN A 58 -14.49 16.09 6.69
N PHE A 59 -14.54 14.89 7.24
CA PHE A 59 -14.37 13.66 6.44
C PHE A 59 -15.41 13.56 5.31
N SER A 60 -16.68 13.88 5.58
CA SER A 60 -17.73 13.86 4.55
C SER A 60 -17.43 14.80 3.39
N LYS A 61 -16.92 16.00 3.68
CA LYS A 61 -16.51 16.94 2.64
C LYS A 61 -15.36 16.41 1.78
N ALA A 62 -14.40 15.70 2.41
CA ALA A 62 -13.31 15.06 1.67
C ALA A 62 -13.80 13.94 0.74
N VAL A 63 -14.80 13.17 1.18
CA VAL A 63 -15.48 12.15 0.36
C VAL A 63 -16.17 12.81 -0.85
N ASP A 64 -16.96 13.86 -0.63
CA ASP A 64 -17.64 14.59 -1.70
C ASP A 64 -16.64 15.20 -2.70
N TYR A 65 -15.55 15.74 -2.19
CA TYR A 65 -14.49 16.31 -3.01
C TYR A 65 -13.80 15.25 -3.86
N SER A 66 -13.57 14.06 -3.31
CA SER A 66 -12.97 12.97 -4.09
C SER A 66 -13.83 12.58 -5.28
N PHE A 67 -15.14 12.42 -5.08
CA PHE A 67 -16.09 12.15 -6.17
C PHE A 67 -16.09 13.25 -7.23
N LYS A 68 -16.15 14.52 -6.82
CA LYS A 68 -16.14 15.66 -7.74
C LYS A 68 -14.89 15.71 -8.64
N HIS A 69 -13.78 15.15 -8.17
CA HIS A 69 -12.53 15.10 -8.92
C HIS A 69 -12.27 13.73 -9.59
N GLY A 70 -13.29 12.88 -9.69
CA GLY A 70 -13.21 11.60 -10.38
C GLY A 70 -12.46 10.49 -9.63
N PHE A 71 -12.28 10.65 -8.30
CA PHE A 71 -11.68 9.62 -7.46
C PHE A 71 -12.74 8.94 -6.59
N SER A 72 -12.82 7.63 -6.67
CA SER A 72 -13.69 6.85 -5.79
C SER A 72 -13.13 6.81 -4.37
N PRO A 73 -13.90 7.19 -3.34
CA PRO A 73 -13.44 7.07 -1.95
C PRO A 73 -13.45 5.61 -1.52
N VAL A 74 -12.33 5.13 -0.98
CA VAL A 74 -12.18 3.75 -0.48
C VAL A 74 -11.48 3.79 0.87
N LYS A 75 -11.87 2.91 1.79
CA LYS A 75 -11.16 2.73 3.05
C LYS A 75 -9.96 1.80 2.84
N ARG A 76 -8.76 2.23 3.24
CA ARG A 76 -7.55 1.39 3.16
C ARG A 76 -7.44 0.45 4.36
N LEU A 77 -6.71 -0.65 4.17
CA LEU A 77 -6.48 -1.66 5.22
C LEU A 77 -5.40 -1.23 6.21
N ALA A 78 -4.30 -0.68 5.70
CA ALA A 78 -3.16 -0.27 6.51
C ALA A 78 -3.37 1.10 7.16
N GLY A 79 -2.58 1.41 8.17
CA GLY A 79 -2.55 2.71 8.84
C GLY A 79 -2.11 3.86 7.95
N GLY A 80 -1.96 5.05 8.54
CA GLY A 80 -1.58 6.29 7.84
C GLY A 80 -2.77 7.14 7.42
N ARG A 81 -2.50 8.15 6.57
CA ARG A 81 -3.46 9.10 6.01
C ARG A 81 -3.91 8.69 4.61
N ALA A 82 -4.78 9.50 4.01
CA ALA A 82 -5.27 9.28 2.66
C ALA A 82 -4.12 9.15 1.64
N ALA A 83 -4.33 8.28 0.66
CA ALA A 83 -3.42 8.08 -0.46
C ALA A 83 -4.20 8.16 -1.77
N VAL A 84 -3.66 8.89 -2.74
CA VAL A 84 -4.20 9.00 -4.09
C VAL A 84 -3.63 7.87 -4.93
N PHE A 85 -4.51 7.11 -5.56
CA PHE A 85 -4.15 6.09 -6.53
C PHE A 85 -4.76 6.42 -7.89
N HIS A 86 -4.02 6.17 -8.95
CA HIS A 86 -4.46 6.39 -10.33
C HIS A 86 -3.71 5.42 -11.27
N ARG A 87 -3.99 5.47 -12.56
CA ARG A 87 -3.39 4.56 -13.56
C ARG A 87 -1.86 4.61 -13.65
N GLY A 88 -1.24 5.69 -13.17
CA GLY A 88 0.22 5.82 -13.05
C GLY A 88 0.79 5.30 -11.72
N THR A 89 -0.02 4.66 -10.89
CA THR A 89 0.39 4.05 -9.63
C THR A 89 0.50 2.54 -9.78
N LEU A 90 1.56 1.94 -9.26
CA LEU A 90 1.62 0.50 -9.02
C LEU A 90 1.24 0.23 -7.57
N GLY A 91 0.08 -0.41 -7.36
CA GLY A 91 -0.31 -0.91 -6.06
C GLY A 91 0.28 -2.29 -5.81
N PHE A 92 0.67 -2.58 -4.57
CA PHE A 92 1.02 -3.93 -4.17
C PHE A 92 0.46 -4.26 -2.79
N SER A 93 0.19 -5.54 -2.57
CA SER A 93 -0.03 -6.11 -1.25
C SER A 93 0.69 -7.44 -1.15
N TRP A 94 1.41 -7.62 -0.05
CA TRP A 94 2.14 -8.85 0.22
C TRP A 94 1.64 -9.44 1.53
N THR A 95 0.92 -10.56 1.45
CA THR A 95 0.45 -11.31 2.60
C THR A 95 1.47 -12.38 2.96
N ILE A 96 1.97 -12.33 4.18
CA ILE A 96 3.06 -13.18 4.66
C ILE A 96 2.54 -13.92 5.89
N PRO A 97 2.51 -15.27 5.88
CA PRO A 97 2.30 -16.05 7.09
C PRO A 97 3.44 -15.77 8.09
N ASP A 98 3.10 -15.52 9.35
CA ASP A 98 4.08 -15.15 10.36
C ASP A 98 3.58 -15.56 11.75
N ASP A 99 4.32 -16.43 12.44
CA ASP A 99 3.97 -16.92 13.78
C ASP A 99 4.18 -15.87 14.88
N SER A 100 4.92 -14.79 14.59
CA SER A 100 5.22 -13.70 15.52
C SER A 100 5.04 -12.33 14.86
N PRO A 101 3.83 -12.02 14.34
CA PRO A 101 3.64 -10.91 13.42
C PRO A 101 3.91 -9.54 14.05
N GLN A 102 3.71 -9.36 15.36
CA GLN A 102 4.02 -8.12 16.06
C GLN A 102 5.51 -7.88 16.21
N GLN A 103 6.29 -8.94 16.41
CA GLN A 103 7.74 -8.84 16.59
C GLN A 103 8.47 -8.55 15.28
N ASN A 104 7.89 -8.98 14.16
CA ASN A 104 8.50 -8.90 12.84
C ASN A 104 8.06 -7.67 12.02
N VAL A 105 7.43 -6.67 12.64
CA VAL A 105 6.95 -5.46 11.95
C VAL A 105 8.10 -4.73 11.23
N GLU A 106 9.19 -4.47 11.93
CA GLU A 106 10.33 -3.73 11.38
C GLU A 106 11.05 -4.51 10.28
N SER A 107 11.24 -5.81 10.48
CA SER A 107 11.92 -6.67 9.50
C SER A 107 11.14 -6.75 8.18
N ARG A 108 9.79 -6.78 8.23
CA ARG A 108 8.96 -6.73 7.01
C ARG A 108 9.06 -5.38 6.30
N PHE A 109 9.10 -4.26 7.02
CA PHE A 109 9.33 -2.95 6.40
C PHE A 109 10.68 -2.90 5.70
N LYS A 110 11.76 -3.38 6.36
CA LYS A 110 13.10 -3.45 5.77
C LYS A 110 13.13 -4.34 4.53
N LEU A 111 12.48 -5.50 4.60
CA LEU A 111 12.40 -6.44 3.46
C LEU A 111 11.74 -5.78 2.24
N VAL A 112 10.58 -5.15 2.42
CA VAL A 112 9.87 -4.47 1.33
C VAL A 112 10.69 -3.30 0.79
N SER A 113 11.25 -2.47 1.66
CA SER A 113 12.06 -1.34 1.22
C SER A 113 13.28 -1.79 0.41
N LYS A 114 13.97 -2.85 0.84
CA LYS A 114 15.09 -3.43 0.11
C LYS A 114 14.66 -3.93 -1.28
N LEU A 115 13.56 -4.68 -1.36
CA LEU A 115 13.03 -5.20 -2.63
C LEU A 115 12.75 -4.06 -3.62
N ILE A 116 12.09 -3.01 -3.17
CA ILE A 116 11.75 -1.87 -4.04
C ILE A 116 12.99 -1.09 -4.45
N LEU A 117 13.96 -0.88 -3.54
CA LEU A 117 15.23 -0.23 -3.90
C LEU A 117 15.98 -1.02 -4.97
N GLU A 118 16.08 -2.34 -4.83
CA GLU A 118 16.73 -3.20 -5.82
C GLU A 118 15.99 -3.17 -7.16
N SER A 119 14.66 -3.16 -7.14
CA SER A 119 13.83 -3.06 -8.34
C SER A 119 14.04 -1.71 -9.05
N LEU A 120 14.04 -0.60 -8.32
CA LEU A 120 14.30 0.73 -8.89
C LEU A 120 15.72 0.84 -9.44
N LYS A 121 16.70 0.28 -8.75
CA LYS A 121 18.09 0.23 -9.23
C LYS A 121 18.20 -0.56 -10.54
N ALA A 122 17.52 -1.70 -10.65
CA ALA A 122 17.48 -2.50 -11.89
C ALA A 122 16.85 -1.72 -13.06
N LEU A 123 15.95 -0.77 -12.77
CA LEU A 123 15.36 0.14 -13.75
C LEU A 123 16.19 1.41 -14.01
N GLY A 124 17.38 1.53 -13.40
CA GLY A 124 18.28 2.65 -13.59
C GLY A 124 18.03 3.86 -12.66
N TYR A 125 17.17 3.72 -11.65
CA TYR A 125 16.88 4.80 -10.70
C TYR A 125 17.70 4.66 -9.41
N SER A 126 18.27 5.78 -8.95
CA SER A 126 18.88 5.88 -7.62
C SER A 126 17.84 6.38 -6.63
N ALA A 127 17.49 5.54 -5.65
CA ALA A 127 16.49 5.84 -4.64
C ALA A 127 17.01 5.58 -3.23
N ASN A 128 16.40 6.21 -2.23
CA ASN A 128 16.76 6.09 -0.82
C ASN A 128 15.53 5.77 0.03
N VAL A 129 15.74 5.13 1.17
CA VAL A 129 14.73 4.99 2.22
C VAL A 129 14.77 6.22 3.12
N GLY A 130 13.62 6.75 3.45
CA GLY A 130 13.46 7.87 4.37
C GLY A 130 12.34 8.82 3.96
N GLU A 131 12.02 9.71 4.88
CA GLU A 131 11.00 10.73 4.71
C GLU A 131 11.50 11.86 3.79
N VAL A 132 10.54 12.53 3.16
CA VAL A 132 10.78 13.72 2.36
C VAL A 132 10.22 14.93 3.12
N PRO A 133 10.98 16.05 3.21
CA PRO A 133 10.48 17.25 3.88
C PRO A 133 9.12 17.70 3.31
N GLY A 134 8.16 17.91 4.22
CA GLY A 134 6.81 18.37 3.86
C GLY A 134 5.89 17.31 3.25
N GLU A 135 6.23 16.04 3.27
CA GLU A 135 5.33 14.99 2.80
C GLU A 135 4.07 14.89 3.65
N TYR A 136 2.93 14.69 3.01
CA TYR A 136 1.61 14.66 3.66
C TYR A 136 1.44 13.51 4.67
N CYS A 137 1.99 12.35 4.37
CA CYS A 137 1.97 11.17 5.23
C CYS A 137 3.42 10.69 5.44
N PRO A 138 4.13 11.24 6.42
CA PRO A 138 5.51 10.86 6.68
C PRO A 138 5.61 9.39 7.08
N GLY A 139 6.70 8.75 6.68
CA GLY A 139 6.93 7.35 6.98
C GLY A 139 8.41 6.99 6.87
N GLN A 140 8.98 6.52 7.96
CA GLN A 140 10.37 6.10 8.10
C GLN A 140 10.85 5.18 6.96
N TYR A 141 9.93 4.38 6.41
CA TYR A 141 10.18 3.43 5.31
C TYR A 141 9.64 3.91 3.95
N SER A 142 9.33 5.20 3.80
CA SER A 142 9.07 5.80 2.50
C SER A 142 10.28 5.65 1.61
N ILE A 143 10.07 5.51 0.30
CA ILE A 143 11.16 5.54 -0.68
C ILE A 143 11.07 6.81 -1.47
N ASN A 144 12.21 7.45 -1.66
CA ASN A 144 12.32 8.72 -2.34
C ASN A 144 13.46 8.72 -3.38
N ILE A 145 13.37 9.65 -4.33
CA ILE A 145 14.43 9.96 -5.29
C ILE A 145 14.95 11.37 -4.98
N GLY A 146 16.25 11.47 -4.82
CA GLY A 146 16.94 12.72 -4.57
C GLY A 146 16.58 13.43 -3.26
N GLY A 147 16.02 12.73 -2.26
CA GLY A 147 15.56 13.31 -1.00
C GLY A 147 14.38 14.28 -1.15
N ARG A 148 13.72 14.29 -2.31
CA ARG A 148 12.71 15.30 -2.67
C ARG A 148 11.40 14.69 -3.17
N TYR A 149 11.45 13.60 -3.91
CA TYR A 149 10.28 13.00 -4.52
C TYR A 149 9.98 11.66 -3.88
N LYS A 150 8.90 11.59 -3.10
CA LYS A 150 8.39 10.33 -2.57
C LYS A 150 7.82 9.49 -3.71
N VAL A 151 8.39 8.32 -3.94
CA VAL A 151 7.96 7.38 -5.00
C VAL A 151 7.24 6.16 -4.45
N MET A 152 7.37 5.89 -3.14
CA MET A 152 6.62 4.83 -2.47
C MET A 152 6.26 5.21 -1.03
N GLY A 153 5.04 4.89 -0.64
CA GLY A 153 4.63 4.76 0.75
C GLY A 153 4.25 3.32 1.06
N VAL A 154 4.53 2.84 2.25
CA VAL A 154 4.21 1.49 2.69
C VAL A 154 3.56 1.51 4.07
N GLY A 155 2.60 0.61 4.29
CA GLY A 155 1.96 0.39 5.58
C GLY A 155 1.69 -1.10 5.79
N GLN A 156 1.49 -1.50 7.03
CA GLN A 156 1.16 -2.87 7.39
C GLN A 156 -0.21 -2.98 8.06
N ARG A 157 -0.83 -4.12 7.90
CA ARG A 157 -1.97 -4.59 8.67
C ARG A 157 -1.63 -5.97 9.21
N ILE A 158 -1.85 -6.18 10.50
CA ILE A 158 -1.70 -7.45 11.20
C ILE A 158 -3.10 -7.91 11.60
N VAL A 159 -3.37 -9.19 11.47
CA VAL A 159 -4.60 -9.87 11.89
C VAL A 159 -4.25 -11.09 12.71
#